data_7a1dd9b93e71890b8abc34c973e52b3e
#
_entry.id   7a1dd9b93e71890b8abc34c973e52b3e
#
_cell.length_a   1.000
_cell.length_b   1.000
_cell.length_c   1.000
_cell.angle_alpha   90.00
_cell.angle_beta   90.00
_cell.angle_gamma   90.00
#
_symmetry.space_group_name_H-M   'P 1'
#
loop_
_entity.id
_entity.type
_entity.pdbx_description
1 polymer ?
#
loop_
_entity_poly.entity_id
_entity_poly.type
_entity_poly.pdbx_seq_one_letter_code
_entity_poly.pdbx_strand_id
1 'polypeptide(L)'
;MKDKKIKLFLVDDDIIFLKSLEIDFLQSADFSIETYATGELCIENLSNGPDLIVLDYFLDGIDKTAMNGIKTLDKIKAFNPDIPVVMLSSQDKIDVAIDCMHHCAFDYVVKSETAFMRLQKIITTIFHYKKMEKELSWYMERM
;
A
#
# COMPACT_ATOMS: atom_id res chain seq x y z
N MET A 1 23.85 13.78 3.58
CA MET A 1 22.86 13.43 2.56
C MET A 1 21.58 12.98 3.24
N LYS A 2 20.46 13.63 2.93
CA LYS A 2 19.17 13.22 3.50
C LYS A 2 18.69 11.96 2.81
N ASP A 3 18.23 11.01 3.59
CA ASP A 3 17.57 9.83 3.04
C ASP A 3 16.30 10.25 2.31
N LYS A 4 16.03 9.59 1.20
CA LYS A 4 14.84 9.82 0.42
C LYS A 4 13.62 9.37 1.21
N LYS A 5 12.56 10.19 1.24
CA LYS A 5 11.30 9.81 1.86
C LYS A 5 10.67 8.63 1.14
N ILE A 6 10.00 7.78 1.90
CA ILE A 6 9.20 6.68 1.37
C ILE A 6 7.87 7.27 0.88
N LYS A 7 7.57 7.10 -0.40
CA LYS A 7 6.33 7.58 -0.98
C LYS A 7 5.24 6.53 -0.83
N LEU A 8 4.19 6.86 -0.08
CA LEU A 8 3.04 5.99 0.15
C LEU A 8 1.82 6.53 -0.59
N PHE A 9 1.11 5.65 -1.28
CA PHE A 9 -0.25 5.92 -1.74
C PHE A 9 -1.20 5.26 -0.75
N LEU A 10 -2.16 6.03 -0.27
CA LEU A 10 -3.25 5.53 0.58
C LEU A 10 -4.55 5.65 -0.23
N VAL A 11 -5.21 4.53 -0.48
CA VAL A 11 -6.37 4.46 -1.36
C VAL A 11 -7.55 3.87 -0.59
N ASP A 12 -8.57 4.68 -0.33
CA ASP A 12 -9.74 4.28 0.44
C ASP A 12 -10.90 5.22 0.13
N ASP A 13 -12.10 4.69 -0.11
CA ASP A 13 -13.29 5.50 -0.34
C ASP A 13 -13.91 6.03 0.96
N ASP A 14 -13.51 5.51 2.11
CA ASP A 14 -13.87 6.05 3.42
C ASP A 14 -12.94 7.23 3.74
N ILE A 15 -13.44 8.44 3.50
CA ILE A 15 -12.63 9.66 3.64
C ILE A 15 -12.15 9.88 5.08
N ILE A 16 -12.95 9.51 6.06
CA ILE A 16 -12.59 9.69 7.48
C ILE A 16 -11.42 8.76 7.83
N PHE A 17 -11.50 7.50 7.45
CA PHE A 17 -10.42 6.53 7.68
C PHE A 17 -9.14 6.94 6.93
N LEU A 18 -9.29 7.37 5.68
CA LEU A 18 -8.18 7.83 4.85
C LEU A 18 -7.43 9.00 5.50
N LYS A 19 -8.16 10.01 5.97
CA LYS A 19 -7.58 11.17 6.66
C LYS A 19 -6.90 10.78 7.97
N SER A 20 -7.49 9.85 8.70
CA SER A 20 -6.91 9.34 9.94
C SER A 20 -5.56 8.69 9.69
N LEU A 21 -5.46 7.83 8.68
CA LEU A 21 -4.20 7.19 8.31
C LEU A 21 -3.17 8.23 7.85
N GLU A 22 -3.59 9.18 7.03
CA GLU A 22 -2.69 10.23 6.54
C GLU A 22 -2.07 11.00 7.71
N ILE A 23 -2.90 11.41 8.67
CA ILE A 23 -2.43 12.12 9.86
C ILE A 23 -1.44 11.28 10.65
N ASP A 24 -1.74 10.00 10.85
CA ASP A 24 -0.88 9.10 11.61
C ASP A 24 0.49 8.94 10.93
N PHE A 25 0.51 8.72 9.62
CA PHE A 25 1.78 8.57 8.90
C PHE A 25 2.58 9.88 8.84
N LEU A 26 1.92 11.03 8.75
CA LEU A 26 2.59 12.32 8.71
C LEU A 26 3.26 12.72 10.03
N GLN A 27 3.01 11.99 11.12
CA GLN A 27 3.77 12.18 12.36
C GLN A 27 5.26 11.84 12.18
N SER A 28 5.58 11.00 11.20
CA SER A 28 6.96 10.67 10.85
C SER A 28 7.41 11.48 9.63
N ALA A 29 8.61 12.05 9.70
CA ALA A 29 9.21 12.77 8.58
C ALA A 29 9.69 11.83 7.47
N ASP A 30 9.64 10.52 7.68
CA ASP A 30 10.15 9.53 6.73
C ASP A 30 9.21 9.28 5.55
N PHE A 31 7.97 9.75 5.63
CA PHE A 31 6.94 9.46 4.62
C PHE A 31 6.51 10.68 3.84
N SER A 32 6.29 10.46 2.55
CA SER A 32 5.58 11.37 1.64
C SER A 32 4.29 10.68 1.24
N ILE A 33 3.14 11.32 1.46
CA ILE A 33 1.82 10.67 1.34
C ILE A 33 1.02 11.29 0.21
N GLU A 34 0.44 10.45 -0.65
CA GLU A 34 -0.60 10.85 -1.59
C GLU A 34 -1.84 10.01 -1.31
N THR A 35 -3.00 10.64 -1.25
CA THR A 35 -4.26 9.98 -0.92
C THR A 35 -5.21 10.00 -2.11
N TYR A 36 -5.92 8.91 -2.33
CA TYR A 36 -6.87 8.75 -3.41
C TYR A 36 -8.14 8.09 -2.89
N ALA A 37 -9.30 8.61 -3.29
CA ALA A 37 -10.59 8.09 -2.86
C ALA A 37 -11.09 6.95 -3.75
N THR A 38 -10.46 6.72 -4.90
CA THR A 38 -10.86 5.67 -5.86
C THR A 38 -9.65 4.95 -6.42
N GLY A 39 -9.87 3.72 -6.89
CA GLY A 39 -8.84 2.96 -7.59
C GLY A 39 -8.42 3.62 -8.90
N GLU A 40 -9.38 4.21 -9.60
CA GLU A 40 -9.13 4.91 -10.88
C GLU A 40 -8.12 6.04 -10.69
N LEU A 41 -8.30 6.87 -9.65
CA LEU A 41 -7.38 7.97 -9.34
C LEU A 41 -5.99 7.44 -8.97
N CYS A 42 -5.92 6.35 -8.24
CA CYS A 42 -4.65 5.70 -7.92
C CYS A 42 -3.92 5.30 -9.19
N ILE A 43 -4.61 4.61 -10.11
CA ILE A 43 -4.02 4.13 -11.36
C ILE A 43 -3.52 5.31 -12.22
N GLU A 44 -4.29 6.38 -12.31
CA GLU A 44 -3.92 7.58 -13.08
C GLU A 44 -2.64 8.23 -12.57
N ASN A 45 -2.29 8.01 -11.31
CA ASN A 45 -1.14 8.66 -10.66
C ASN A 45 0.03 7.71 -10.38
N LEU A 46 0.01 6.49 -10.90
CA LEU A 46 1.11 5.53 -10.69
C LEU A 46 2.46 6.03 -11.18
N SER A 47 2.47 6.89 -12.19
CA SER A 47 3.71 7.50 -12.70
C SER A 47 4.40 8.40 -11.68
N ASN A 48 3.69 8.81 -10.61
CA ASN A 48 4.31 9.56 -9.51
C ASN A 48 5.28 8.70 -8.67
N GLY A 49 5.36 7.41 -8.93
CA GLY A 49 6.37 6.52 -8.36
C GLY A 49 6.16 6.16 -6.89
N PRO A 50 5.01 5.58 -6.51
CA PRO A 50 4.85 5.13 -5.14
C PRO A 50 5.82 4.00 -4.80
N ASP A 51 6.37 4.03 -3.59
CA ASP A 51 7.21 2.95 -3.08
C ASP A 51 6.37 1.83 -2.47
N LEU A 52 5.15 2.14 -2.05
CA LEU A 52 4.21 1.18 -1.50
C LEU A 52 2.80 1.77 -1.62
N ILE A 53 1.82 0.89 -1.82
CA ILE A 53 0.40 1.29 -1.89
C ILE A 53 -0.37 0.55 -0.80
N VAL A 54 -1.14 1.30 -0.02
CA VAL A 54 -2.13 0.76 0.93
C VAL A 54 -3.49 0.92 0.28
N LEU A 55 -4.17 -0.19 0.02
CA LEU A 55 -5.32 -0.26 -0.86
C LEU A 55 -6.52 -0.91 -0.19
N ASP A 56 -7.64 -0.20 -0.14
CA ASP A 56 -8.90 -0.74 0.37
C ASP A 56 -9.47 -1.81 -0.56
N TYR A 57 -9.93 -2.91 0.01
CA TYR A 57 -10.55 -4.00 -0.73
C TYR A 57 -11.92 -3.58 -1.31
N PHE A 58 -12.69 -2.77 -0.58
CA PHE A 58 -14.05 -2.34 -0.97
C PHE A 58 -14.07 -0.90 -1.49
N LEU A 59 -13.45 -0.67 -2.65
CA LEU A 59 -13.43 0.67 -3.27
C LEU A 59 -14.72 1.00 -4.04
N ASP A 60 -15.62 0.06 -4.18
CA ASP A 60 -16.94 0.23 -4.78
C ASP A 60 -18.06 0.30 -3.72
N GLY A 61 -17.72 0.51 -2.46
CA GLY A 61 -18.69 0.55 -1.36
C GLY A 61 -19.62 1.75 -1.42
N ILE A 62 -19.12 2.91 -1.84
CA ILE A 62 -19.89 4.17 -1.96
C ILE A 62 -20.45 4.29 -3.38
N ASP A 63 -19.60 4.16 -4.39
CA ASP A 63 -19.98 4.19 -5.81
C ASP A 63 -19.84 2.79 -6.39
N LYS A 64 -20.98 2.13 -6.68
CA LYS A 64 -21.00 0.76 -7.20
C LYS A 64 -20.44 0.63 -8.61
N THR A 65 -20.28 1.74 -9.33
CA THR A 65 -19.66 1.73 -10.66
C THR A 65 -18.15 1.88 -10.60
N ALA A 66 -17.60 2.25 -9.42
CA ALA A 66 -16.17 2.40 -9.24
C ALA A 66 -15.44 1.05 -9.30
N MET A 67 -14.18 1.10 -9.70
CA MET A 67 -13.32 -0.07 -9.71
C MET A 67 -13.11 -0.59 -8.29
N ASN A 68 -13.25 -1.91 -8.08
CA ASN A 68 -13.02 -2.49 -6.77
C ASN A 68 -11.52 -2.66 -6.47
N GLY A 69 -11.21 -3.05 -5.23
CA GLY A 69 -9.81 -3.17 -4.78
C GLY A 69 -9.02 -4.23 -5.52
N ILE A 70 -9.61 -5.37 -5.84
CA ILE A 70 -8.90 -6.45 -6.56
C ILE A 70 -8.55 -6.04 -7.99
N LYS A 71 -9.49 -5.40 -8.70
CA LYS A 71 -9.21 -4.89 -10.05
C LYS A 71 -8.12 -3.83 -10.03
N THR A 72 -8.14 -2.95 -9.02
CA THR A 72 -7.11 -1.94 -8.83
C THR A 72 -5.76 -2.59 -8.58
N LEU A 73 -5.70 -3.60 -7.70
CA LEU A 73 -4.49 -4.36 -7.43
C LEU A 73 -3.92 -4.98 -8.70
N ASP A 74 -4.76 -5.62 -9.51
CA ASP A 74 -4.34 -6.25 -10.76
C ASP A 74 -3.71 -5.22 -11.72
N LYS A 75 -4.30 -4.03 -11.81
CA LYS A 75 -3.78 -2.96 -12.66
C LYS A 75 -2.46 -2.39 -12.14
N ILE A 76 -2.32 -2.27 -10.82
CA ILE A 76 -1.05 -1.85 -10.22
C ILE A 76 0.05 -2.86 -10.56
N LYS A 77 -0.23 -4.15 -10.42
CA LYS A 77 0.74 -5.21 -10.69
C LYS A 77 1.07 -5.32 -12.18
N ALA A 78 0.12 -5.02 -13.07
CA ALA A 78 0.37 -4.95 -14.51
C ALA A 78 1.26 -3.76 -14.87
N PHE A 79 1.13 -2.65 -14.15
CA PHE A 79 1.98 -1.47 -14.35
C PHE A 79 3.41 -1.71 -13.84
N ASN A 80 3.54 -2.23 -12.63
CA ASN A 80 4.84 -2.57 -12.05
C ASN A 80 4.65 -3.64 -10.95
N PRO A 81 5.04 -4.90 -11.22
CA PRO A 81 4.85 -5.97 -10.25
C PRO A 81 5.71 -5.83 -8.98
N ASP A 82 6.70 -4.96 -9.00
CA ASP A 82 7.61 -4.76 -7.87
C ASP A 82 7.07 -3.80 -6.81
N ILE A 83 5.97 -3.09 -7.09
CA ILE A 83 5.34 -2.23 -6.09
C ILE A 83 4.61 -3.10 -5.08
N PRO A 84 5.03 -3.12 -3.81
CA PRO A 84 4.29 -3.87 -2.79
C PRO A 84 2.96 -3.18 -2.50
N VAL A 85 1.89 -3.99 -2.40
CA VAL A 85 0.54 -3.52 -2.09
C VAL A 85 0.05 -4.23 -0.85
N VAL A 86 -0.33 -3.46 0.16
CA VAL A 86 -0.95 -3.97 1.38
C VAL A 86 -2.44 -3.67 1.32
N MET A 87 -3.26 -4.70 1.42
CA MET A 87 -4.70 -4.56 1.34
C MET A 87 -5.29 -4.25 2.72
N LEU A 88 -6.30 -3.39 2.74
CA LEU A 88 -7.11 -3.09 3.93
C LEU A 88 -8.53 -3.56 3.72
N SER A 89 -9.17 -4.07 4.77
CA SER A 89 -10.58 -4.39 4.72
C SER A 89 -11.21 -4.28 6.10
N SER A 90 -12.47 -3.86 6.14
CA SER A 90 -13.26 -3.87 7.36
C SER A 90 -13.73 -5.27 7.76
N GLN A 91 -13.53 -6.27 6.88
CA GLN A 91 -13.98 -7.64 7.11
C GLN A 91 -12.81 -8.53 7.52
N ASP A 92 -12.97 -9.18 8.67
CA ASP A 92 -12.02 -10.20 9.15
C ASP A 92 -12.49 -11.57 8.62
N LYS A 93 -12.36 -11.78 7.30
CA LYS A 93 -12.72 -13.02 6.65
C LYS A 93 -11.54 -13.60 5.92
N ILE A 94 -11.29 -14.88 6.15
CA ILE A 94 -10.18 -15.59 5.54
C ILE A 94 -10.28 -15.63 4.02
N ASP A 95 -11.50 -15.70 3.47
CA ASP A 95 -11.75 -15.72 2.02
C ASP A 95 -11.24 -14.44 1.34
N VAL A 96 -11.46 -13.29 1.98
CA VAL A 96 -11.00 -12.00 1.48
C VAL A 96 -9.46 -11.94 1.49
N ALA A 97 -8.85 -12.40 2.58
CA ALA A 97 -7.39 -12.44 2.68
C ALA A 97 -6.78 -13.35 1.61
N ILE A 98 -7.37 -14.53 1.40
CA ILE A 98 -6.91 -15.48 0.38
C ILE A 98 -7.03 -14.87 -1.02
N ASP A 99 -8.16 -14.21 -1.32
CA ASP A 99 -8.37 -13.54 -2.60
C ASP A 99 -7.27 -12.49 -2.86
N CYS A 100 -6.98 -11.66 -1.87
CA CYS A 100 -5.92 -10.67 -1.97
C CYS A 100 -4.56 -11.32 -2.26
N MET A 101 -4.22 -12.38 -1.56
CA MET A 101 -2.93 -13.05 -1.73
C MET A 101 -2.82 -13.75 -3.08
N HIS A 102 -3.91 -14.30 -3.62
CA HIS A 102 -3.95 -14.88 -4.96
C HIS A 102 -3.69 -13.83 -6.06
N HIS A 103 -4.04 -12.57 -5.79
CA HIS A 103 -3.79 -11.46 -6.72
C HIS A 103 -2.48 -10.74 -6.42
N CYS A 104 -1.58 -11.38 -5.67
CA CYS A 104 -0.22 -10.88 -5.39
C CYS A 104 -0.14 -9.68 -4.47
N ALA A 105 -1.10 -9.51 -3.57
CA ALA A 105 -0.94 -8.56 -2.48
C ALA A 105 0.22 -9.02 -1.58
N PHE A 106 0.96 -8.06 -1.04
CA PHE A 106 2.04 -8.38 -0.11
C PHE A 106 1.49 -8.85 1.24
N ASP A 107 0.44 -8.19 1.72
CA ASP A 107 -0.18 -8.52 3.00
C ASP A 107 -1.60 -7.98 3.05
N TYR A 108 -2.31 -8.33 4.11
CA TYR A 108 -3.70 -7.98 4.35
C TYR A 108 -3.86 -7.53 5.79
N VAL A 109 -4.48 -6.37 6.00
CA VAL A 109 -4.70 -5.80 7.33
C VAL A 109 -6.17 -5.47 7.50
N VAL A 110 -6.75 -5.88 8.64
CA VAL A 110 -8.13 -5.56 8.99
C VAL A 110 -8.17 -4.13 9.56
N LYS A 111 -9.13 -3.33 9.08
CA LYS A 111 -9.37 -1.98 9.61
C LYS A 111 -9.83 -2.10 11.08
N SER A 112 -8.98 -1.63 11.98
CA SER A 112 -9.21 -1.69 13.42
C SER A 112 -8.41 -0.59 14.09
N GLU A 113 -8.51 -0.49 15.41
CA GLU A 113 -7.72 0.47 16.19
C GLU A 113 -6.22 0.24 16.04
N THR A 114 -5.80 -0.99 15.72
CA THR A 114 -4.38 -1.33 15.55
C THR A 114 -3.92 -1.33 14.08
N ALA A 115 -4.78 -0.92 13.15
CA ALA A 115 -4.45 -0.96 11.72
C ALA A 115 -3.19 -0.16 11.39
N PHE A 116 -3.07 1.06 11.90
CA PHE A 116 -1.91 1.90 11.67
C PHE A 116 -0.62 1.23 12.16
N MET A 117 -0.62 0.69 13.39
CA MET A 117 0.54 0.01 13.95
C MET A 117 0.96 -1.19 13.11
N ARG A 118 -0.01 -1.97 12.61
CA ARG A 118 0.26 -3.13 11.75
C ARG A 118 0.83 -2.70 10.41
N LEU A 119 0.26 -1.67 9.79
CA LEU A 119 0.77 -1.11 8.55
C LEU A 119 2.19 -0.59 8.72
N GLN A 120 2.45 0.15 9.78
CA GLN A 120 3.77 0.69 10.08
C GLN A 120 4.81 -0.41 10.20
N LYS A 121 4.47 -1.50 10.90
CA LYS A 121 5.36 -2.65 11.07
C LYS A 121 5.65 -3.35 9.72
N ILE A 122 4.61 -3.55 8.90
CA ILE A 122 4.75 -4.16 7.58
C ILE A 122 5.65 -3.30 6.69
N ILE A 123 5.41 -2.00 6.66
CA ILE A 123 6.17 -1.06 5.85
C ILE A 123 7.65 -1.05 6.27
N THR A 124 7.90 -0.98 7.57
CA THR A 124 9.26 -1.02 8.11
C THR A 124 9.96 -2.32 7.70
N THR A 125 9.27 -3.45 7.77
CA THR A 125 9.81 -4.75 7.39
C THR A 125 10.17 -4.79 5.90
N ILE A 126 9.27 -4.31 5.04
CA ILE A 126 9.49 -4.28 3.58
C ILE A 126 10.76 -3.49 3.26
N PHE A 127 10.89 -2.28 3.80
CA PHE A 127 12.02 -1.41 3.46
C PHE A 127 13.31 -1.86 4.10
N HIS A 128 13.26 -2.54 5.24
CA HIS A 128 14.42 -3.20 5.83
C HIS A 128 14.97 -4.28 4.88
N TYR A 129 14.12 -5.14 4.34
CA TYR A 129 14.53 -6.18 3.40
C TYR A 129 15.05 -5.59 2.09
N LYS A 130 14.41 -4.55 1.56
CA LYS A 130 14.89 -3.88 0.34
C LYS A 130 16.28 -3.31 0.53
N LYS A 131 16.55 -2.72 1.68
CA LYS A 131 17.88 -2.20 2.02
C LYS A 131 18.91 -3.32 2.07
N MET A 132 18.57 -4.44 2.70
CA MET A 132 19.44 -5.62 2.77
C MET A 132 19.74 -6.18 1.39
N GLU A 133 18.76 -6.27 0.52
CA GLU A 133 18.95 -6.73 -0.86
C GLU A 133 19.94 -5.85 -1.62
N LYS A 134 19.82 -4.53 -1.47
CA LYS A 134 20.75 -3.59 -2.10
C LYS A 134 22.17 -3.74 -1.58
N GLU A 135 22.34 -3.90 -0.27
CA GLU A 135 23.63 -4.09 0.36
C GLU A 135 24.27 -5.41 -0.10
N LEU A 136 23.49 -6.49 -0.13
CA LEU A 136 23.97 -7.78 -0.60
C LEU A 136 24.41 -7.71 -2.06
N SER A 137 23.59 -7.10 -2.92
CA SER A 137 23.92 -6.91 -4.32
C SER A 137 25.21 -6.13 -4.52
N TRP A 138 25.40 -5.06 -3.73
CA TRP A 138 26.64 -4.26 -3.74
C TRP A 138 27.86 -5.12 -3.41
N TYR A 139 27.77 -5.94 -2.35
CA TYR A 139 28.88 -6.82 -1.97
C TYR A 139 29.15 -7.90 -3.04
N MET A 140 28.10 -8.47 -3.61
CA MET A 140 28.25 -9.51 -4.66
C MET A 140 28.92 -8.97 -5.91
N GLU A 141 28.67 -7.74 -6.30
CA GLU A 141 29.30 -7.08 -7.45
C GLU A 141 30.81 -6.87 -7.24
N ARG A 142 31.27 -6.86 -6.00
CA ARG A 142 32.68 -6.64 -5.65
C ARG A 142 33.47 -7.91 -5.36
N MET A 143 32.82 -9.03 -5.42
CA MET A 143 33.46 -10.34 -5.27
C MET A 143 34.11 -10.81 -6.60
#